data_0de6c8e098d986368f73e6f44746bad6
#
_entry.id   0de6c8e098d986368f73e6f44746bad6
#
_cell.length_a   1.000
_cell.length_b   1.000
_cell.length_c   1.000
_cell.angle_alpha   90.00
_cell.angle_beta   90.00
_cell.angle_gamma   90.00
#
_symmetry.space_group_name_H-M   'P 1'
#
loop_
_entity.id
_entity.type
_entity.pdbx_description
1 polymer ?
#
loop_
_entity_poly.entity_id
_entity_poly.type
_entity_poly.pdbx_seq_one_letter_code
_entity_poly.pdbx_strand_id
1 'polypeptide(L)'
;SQWTWKPDDKLKTLKECIDILVQTAGGDGNLLLNVGPMPDGRIEPRQADRLKEIGAWLRANGKSIYGTRGGPFRPAPWGCSTHQGSSIYVHVLDWPENGLVLPQLDGKIDSATLIDGTAVDFKQDQNGIRCDVPGEMQNPLDTIIVLTRANTN
;
A
#
# COMPACT_ATOMS: atom_id res chain seq x y z
N SER A 1 -10.36 -9.26 22.04
CA SER A 1 -9.00 -8.76 21.92
C SER A 1 -8.55 -8.17 23.26
N GLN A 2 -7.38 -8.51 23.71
CA GLN A 2 -6.78 -7.96 24.92
C GLN A 2 -5.59 -7.08 24.53
N TRP A 3 -5.31 -6.07 25.35
CA TRP A 3 -4.18 -5.16 25.18
C TRP A 3 -2.84 -5.74 25.67
N THR A 4 -2.90 -6.85 26.40
CA THR A 4 -1.74 -7.51 26.99
C THR A 4 -1.36 -8.75 26.21
N TRP A 5 -0.08 -9.10 26.24
CA TRP A 5 0.44 -10.35 25.69
C TRP A 5 -0.26 -11.57 26.31
N LYS A 6 -0.48 -12.58 25.48
CA LYS A 6 -0.90 -13.92 25.90
C LYS A 6 -0.04 -14.97 25.19
N PRO A 7 0.28 -16.08 25.88
CA PRO A 7 0.89 -17.21 25.21
C PRO A 7 -0.05 -17.72 24.10
N ASP A 8 0.53 -18.10 22.97
CA ASP A 8 -0.14 -18.70 21.81
C ASP A 8 -1.27 -17.86 21.17
N ASP A 9 -1.26 -16.54 21.40
CA ASP A 9 -2.22 -15.65 20.76
C ASP A 9 -2.03 -15.62 19.24
N LYS A 10 -3.15 -15.44 18.52
CA LYS A 10 -3.12 -15.33 17.06
C LYS A 10 -2.51 -13.99 16.64
N LEU A 11 -1.40 -14.04 15.92
CA LEU A 11 -0.79 -12.87 15.32
C LEU A 11 -1.42 -12.56 13.95
N LYS A 12 -1.47 -11.29 13.60
CA LYS A 12 -1.79 -10.86 12.24
C LYS A 12 -0.72 -11.38 11.27
N THR A 13 -1.15 -11.80 10.09
CA THR A 13 -0.25 -12.15 8.99
C THR A 13 0.49 -10.89 8.50
N LEU A 14 1.57 -11.07 7.74
CA LEU A 14 2.25 -9.95 7.10
C LEU A 14 1.29 -9.18 6.19
N LYS A 15 0.49 -9.89 5.38
CA LYS A 15 -0.51 -9.28 4.49
C LYS A 15 -1.49 -8.40 5.28
N GLU A 16 -2.09 -8.91 6.36
CA GLU A 16 -2.99 -8.12 7.21
C GLU A 16 -2.34 -6.87 7.79
N CYS A 17 -1.05 -6.95 8.17
CA CYS A 17 -0.31 -5.80 8.69
C CYS A 17 -0.06 -4.75 7.60
N ILE A 18 0.33 -5.18 6.39
CA ILE A 18 0.55 -4.29 5.24
C ILE A 18 -0.77 -3.65 4.81
N ASP A 19 -1.86 -4.42 4.73
CA ASP A 19 -3.17 -3.90 4.36
C ASP A 19 -3.63 -2.78 5.32
N ILE A 20 -3.48 -3.00 6.63
CA ILE A 20 -3.83 -2.00 7.64
C ILE A 20 -2.96 -0.75 7.48
N LEU A 21 -1.65 -0.90 7.28
CA LEU A 21 -0.72 0.22 7.10
C LEU A 21 -1.10 1.05 5.87
N VAL A 22 -1.28 0.37 4.73
CA VAL A 22 -1.59 0.99 3.44
C VAL A 22 -2.95 1.69 3.48
N GLN A 23 -3.99 1.01 3.95
CA GLN A 23 -5.33 1.59 4.07
C GLN A 23 -5.35 2.80 5.04
N THR A 24 -4.57 2.75 6.12
CA THR A 24 -4.44 3.88 7.05
C THR A 24 -3.75 5.06 6.38
N ALA A 25 -2.63 4.85 5.67
CA ALA A 25 -1.91 5.89 4.96
C ALA A 25 -2.75 6.49 3.82
N GLY A 26 -3.43 5.65 3.03
CA GLY A 26 -4.33 6.09 1.96
C GLY A 26 -5.56 6.84 2.48
N GLY A 27 -6.00 6.54 3.70
CA GLY A 27 -7.03 7.29 4.42
C GLY A 27 -6.54 8.60 5.05
N ASP A 28 -5.28 8.96 4.85
CA ASP A 28 -4.62 10.14 5.43
C ASP A 28 -4.49 10.06 6.97
N GLY A 29 -4.40 8.85 7.51
CA GLY A 29 -4.29 8.57 8.94
C GLY A 29 -2.88 8.15 9.38
N ASN A 30 -2.74 7.93 10.69
CA ASN A 30 -1.52 7.40 11.30
C ASN A 30 -1.80 6.05 11.93
N LEU A 31 -0.91 5.08 11.71
CA LEU A 31 -1.00 3.76 12.29
C LEU A 31 -0.16 3.66 13.56
N LEU A 32 -0.80 3.25 14.66
CA LEU A 32 -0.13 2.78 15.86
C LEU A 32 -0.20 1.24 15.90
N LEU A 33 0.92 0.58 15.62
CA LEU A 33 1.03 -0.87 15.68
C LEU A 33 1.64 -1.30 17.02
N ASN A 34 0.80 -1.90 17.88
CA ASN A 34 1.23 -2.36 19.19
C ASN A 34 1.80 -3.77 19.17
N VAL A 35 2.81 -3.98 20.03
CA VAL A 35 3.28 -5.30 20.46
C VAL A 35 3.18 -5.39 21.97
N GLY A 36 2.76 -6.54 22.51
CA GLY A 36 2.66 -6.76 23.95
C GLY A 36 3.96 -7.35 24.51
N PRO A 37 4.60 -6.75 25.53
CA PRO A 37 5.71 -7.39 26.20
C PRO A 37 5.24 -8.61 26.99
N MET A 38 6.08 -9.64 27.03
CA MET A 38 5.93 -10.79 27.90
C MET A 38 6.12 -10.39 29.37
N PRO A 39 5.75 -11.24 30.37
CA PRO A 39 5.92 -10.93 31.79
C PRO A 39 7.36 -10.60 32.22
N ASP A 40 8.37 -11.07 31.48
CA ASP A 40 9.78 -10.79 31.68
C ASP A 40 10.26 -9.51 30.96
N GLY A 41 9.35 -8.76 30.32
CA GLY A 41 9.63 -7.51 29.62
C GLY A 41 10.15 -7.68 28.19
N ARG A 42 10.40 -8.89 27.71
CA ARG A 42 10.84 -9.15 26.33
C ARG A 42 9.64 -9.12 25.37
N ILE A 43 9.91 -8.77 24.13
CA ILE A 43 8.93 -8.95 23.04
C ILE A 43 8.99 -10.40 22.55
N GLU A 44 7.84 -11.02 22.38
CA GLU A 44 7.73 -12.38 21.87
C GLU A 44 8.42 -12.49 20.50
N PRO A 45 9.27 -13.54 20.27
CA PRO A 45 10.00 -13.70 19.01
C PRO A 45 9.12 -13.62 17.77
N ARG A 46 7.95 -14.24 17.76
CA ARG A 46 7.00 -14.20 16.63
C ARG A 46 6.55 -12.76 16.29
N GLN A 47 6.32 -11.92 17.32
CA GLN A 47 5.97 -10.49 17.12
C GLN A 47 7.19 -9.72 16.60
N ALA A 48 8.37 -9.96 17.16
CA ALA A 48 9.60 -9.33 16.71
C ALA A 48 9.93 -9.67 15.25
N ASP A 49 9.73 -10.92 14.84
CA ASP A 49 9.95 -11.36 13.46
C ASP A 49 8.92 -10.74 12.51
N ARG A 50 7.65 -10.64 12.91
CA ARG A 50 6.63 -9.91 12.14
C ARG A 50 7.00 -8.44 11.91
N LEU A 51 7.51 -7.76 12.93
CA LEU A 51 7.99 -6.37 12.78
C LEU A 51 9.18 -6.27 11.82
N LYS A 52 10.10 -7.25 11.81
CA LYS A 52 11.22 -7.31 10.85
C LYS A 52 10.72 -7.49 9.41
N GLU A 53 9.70 -8.35 9.20
CA GLU A 53 9.09 -8.55 7.88
C GLU A 53 8.42 -7.28 7.37
N ILE A 54 7.65 -6.58 8.21
CA ILE A 54 7.07 -5.27 7.89
C ILE A 54 8.18 -4.26 7.57
N GLY A 55 9.25 -4.24 8.38
CA GLY A 55 10.41 -3.39 8.15
C GLY A 55 11.13 -3.70 6.84
N ALA A 56 11.19 -4.96 6.41
CA ALA A 56 11.74 -5.35 5.11
C ALA A 56 10.88 -4.83 3.95
N TRP A 57 9.56 -4.96 4.06
CA TRP A 57 8.63 -4.40 3.08
C TRP A 57 8.75 -2.87 3.00
N LEU A 58 8.84 -2.17 4.14
CA LEU A 58 9.02 -0.71 4.18
C LEU A 58 10.36 -0.24 3.61
N ARG A 59 11.44 -1.01 3.75
CA ARG A 59 12.73 -0.69 3.11
C ARG A 59 12.62 -0.67 1.59
N ALA A 60 11.83 -1.57 1.02
CA ALA A 60 11.63 -1.65 -0.42
C ALA A 60 10.61 -0.62 -0.93
N ASN A 61 9.55 -0.39 -0.18
CA ASN A 61 8.35 0.32 -0.63
C ASN A 61 8.09 1.65 0.11
N GLY A 62 8.91 2.00 1.08
CA GLY A 62 8.65 3.09 2.02
C GLY A 62 8.43 4.47 1.39
N LYS A 63 8.93 4.72 0.16
CA LYS A 63 8.66 5.95 -0.57
C LYS A 63 7.17 6.16 -0.89
N SER A 64 6.38 5.09 -0.91
CA SER A 64 4.93 5.15 -1.10
C SER A 64 4.15 5.41 0.19
N ILE A 65 4.84 5.39 1.34
CA ILE A 65 4.25 5.56 2.68
C ILE A 65 4.82 6.80 3.39
N TYR A 66 6.16 6.88 3.52
CA TYR A 66 6.81 7.95 4.27
C TYR A 66 6.75 9.30 3.55
N GLY A 67 6.34 10.35 4.26
CA GLY A 67 6.24 11.71 3.71
C GLY A 67 5.10 11.89 2.70
N THR A 68 4.21 10.91 2.57
CA THR A 68 3.03 10.98 1.72
C THR A 68 1.81 11.51 2.48
N ARG A 69 0.77 11.85 1.73
CA ARG A 69 -0.60 12.13 2.21
C ARG A 69 -1.55 11.16 1.54
N GLY A 70 -2.78 11.04 2.05
CA GLY A 70 -3.83 10.27 1.40
C GLY A 70 -4.06 10.76 -0.02
N GLY A 71 -4.03 9.83 -0.98
CA GLY A 71 -4.11 10.15 -2.40
C GLY A 71 -5.55 10.37 -2.91
N PRO A 72 -5.70 10.63 -4.21
CA PRO A 72 -7.01 10.89 -4.81
C PRO A 72 -7.93 9.66 -4.81
N PHE A 73 -7.35 8.45 -4.82
CA PHE A 73 -8.14 7.21 -4.78
C PHE A 73 -8.25 6.74 -3.33
N ARG A 74 -9.42 7.01 -2.74
CA ARG A 74 -9.71 6.71 -1.34
C ARG A 74 -9.71 5.20 -1.05
N PRO A 75 -9.55 4.78 0.22
CA PRO A 75 -9.64 3.38 0.61
C PRO A 75 -10.90 2.69 0.07
N ALA A 76 -10.69 1.55 -0.58
CA ALA A 76 -11.69 0.72 -1.23
C ALA A 76 -11.28 -0.76 -1.08
N PRO A 77 -12.15 -1.73 -1.40
CA PRO A 77 -11.81 -3.16 -1.30
C PRO A 77 -10.55 -3.56 -2.07
N TRP A 78 -10.30 -2.98 -3.24
CA TRP A 78 -9.12 -3.28 -4.05
C TRP A 78 -7.82 -2.64 -3.50
N GLY A 79 -7.91 -1.59 -2.66
CA GLY A 79 -6.76 -0.84 -2.15
C GLY A 79 -7.05 0.64 -2.01
N CYS A 80 -6.04 1.46 -2.20
CA CYS A 80 -6.12 2.92 -2.07
C CYS A 80 -4.96 3.61 -2.78
N SER A 81 -4.81 4.92 -2.58
CA SER A 81 -3.60 5.62 -2.99
C SER A 81 -3.05 6.55 -1.92
N THR A 82 -1.74 6.76 -1.98
CA THR A 82 -1.04 7.85 -1.33
C THR A 82 -0.46 8.80 -2.39
N HIS A 83 0.01 9.98 -2.02
CA HIS A 83 0.67 10.88 -2.97
C HIS A 83 1.76 11.72 -2.31
N GLN A 84 2.75 12.10 -3.12
CA GLN A 84 3.79 13.07 -2.78
C GLN A 84 4.20 13.84 -4.04
N GLY A 85 4.02 15.15 -4.02
CA GLY A 85 4.27 16.00 -5.21
C GLY A 85 3.41 15.54 -6.40
N SER A 86 4.03 15.33 -7.55
CA SER A 86 3.37 14.82 -8.77
C SER A 86 3.14 13.31 -8.79
N SER A 87 3.71 12.56 -7.86
CA SER A 87 3.61 11.11 -7.81
C SER A 87 2.39 10.67 -7.00
N ILE A 88 1.59 9.77 -7.58
CA ILE A 88 0.50 9.07 -6.92
C ILE A 88 0.91 7.60 -6.85
N TYR A 89 0.96 7.06 -5.66
CA TYR A 89 1.23 5.64 -5.41
C TYR A 89 -0.10 4.92 -5.24
N VAL A 90 -0.46 4.10 -6.23
CA VAL A 90 -1.67 3.29 -6.21
C VAL A 90 -1.32 1.92 -5.64
N HIS A 91 -1.84 1.62 -4.48
CA HIS A 91 -1.65 0.36 -3.78
C HIS A 91 -2.78 -0.60 -4.12
N VAL A 92 -2.48 -1.66 -4.86
CA VAL A 92 -3.45 -2.69 -5.21
C VAL A 92 -3.26 -3.89 -4.30
N LEU A 93 -4.10 -3.96 -3.27
CA LEU A 93 -4.08 -4.99 -2.23
C LEU A 93 -4.85 -6.24 -2.62
N ASP A 94 -5.89 -6.06 -3.46
CA ASP A 94 -6.71 -7.13 -4.00
C ASP A 94 -7.10 -6.80 -5.43
N TRP A 95 -6.67 -7.63 -6.37
CA TRP A 95 -6.88 -7.38 -7.79
C TRP A 95 -8.33 -7.67 -8.20
N PRO A 96 -9.05 -6.70 -8.80
CA PRO A 96 -10.37 -6.95 -9.34
C PRO A 96 -10.32 -7.93 -10.53
N GLU A 97 -11.25 -8.86 -10.61
CA GLU A 97 -11.32 -9.88 -11.68
C GLU A 97 -11.35 -9.27 -13.09
N ASN A 98 -11.97 -8.09 -13.25
CA ASN A 98 -12.10 -7.39 -14.52
C ASN A 98 -10.97 -6.37 -14.76
N GLY A 99 -9.87 -6.46 -14.02
CA GLY A 99 -8.76 -5.50 -14.06
C GLY A 99 -9.04 -4.21 -13.30
N LEU A 100 -7.98 -3.44 -13.05
CA LEU A 100 -8.04 -2.21 -12.28
C LEU A 100 -8.45 -1.03 -13.16
N VAL A 101 -9.56 -0.39 -12.83
CA VAL A 101 -9.99 0.89 -13.41
C VAL A 101 -10.15 1.89 -12.27
N LEU A 102 -9.25 2.86 -12.22
CA LEU A 102 -9.28 3.94 -11.25
C LEU A 102 -10.26 5.03 -11.69
N PRO A 103 -10.91 5.74 -10.76
CA PRO A 103 -11.77 6.87 -11.10
C PRO A 103 -11.04 7.95 -11.94
N GLN A 104 -11.81 8.79 -12.60
CA GLN A 104 -11.26 9.98 -13.26
C GLN A 104 -10.46 10.84 -12.28
N LEU A 105 -9.41 11.45 -12.81
CA LEU A 105 -8.54 12.36 -12.10
C LEU A 105 -8.42 13.65 -12.91
N ASP A 106 -8.45 14.79 -12.23
CA ASP A 106 -8.17 16.07 -12.86
C ASP A 106 -6.69 16.13 -13.30
N GLY A 107 -6.49 16.52 -14.56
CA GLY A 107 -5.17 16.55 -15.20
C GLY A 107 -4.78 15.23 -15.87
N LYS A 108 -3.67 15.28 -16.60
CA LYS A 108 -3.15 14.14 -17.33
C LYS A 108 -2.14 13.36 -16.51
N ILE A 109 -2.13 12.05 -16.70
CA ILE A 109 -1.04 11.17 -16.29
C ILE A 109 -0.02 11.12 -17.43
N ASP A 110 1.22 11.37 -17.08
CA ASP A 110 2.36 11.37 -17.98
C ASP A 110 2.97 9.98 -18.13
N SER A 111 3.07 9.26 -17.02
CA SER A 111 3.64 7.92 -16.99
C SER A 111 3.04 7.04 -15.91
N ALA A 112 3.11 5.73 -16.11
CA ALA A 112 2.81 4.71 -15.12
C ALA A 112 3.96 3.70 -15.05
N THR A 113 4.41 3.40 -13.83
CA THR A 113 5.42 2.37 -13.57
C THR A 113 5.05 1.58 -12.33
N LEU A 114 5.62 0.39 -12.15
CA LEU A 114 5.68 -0.22 -10.83
C LEU A 114 6.67 0.54 -9.93
N ILE A 115 6.63 0.24 -8.64
CA ILE A 115 7.49 0.93 -7.66
C ILE A 115 8.99 0.70 -7.91
N ASP A 116 9.36 -0.38 -8.59
CA ASP A 116 10.73 -0.70 -9.00
C ASP A 116 11.17 0.00 -10.29
N GLY A 117 10.26 0.75 -10.95
CA GLY A 117 10.51 1.45 -12.20
C GLY A 117 10.09 0.70 -13.45
N THR A 118 9.61 -0.54 -13.35
CA THR A 118 9.10 -1.29 -14.50
C THR A 118 7.90 -0.56 -15.11
N ALA A 119 7.93 -0.34 -16.44
CA ALA A 119 6.86 0.37 -17.14
C ALA A 119 5.53 -0.40 -17.05
N VAL A 120 4.44 0.35 -16.89
CA VAL A 120 3.07 -0.18 -16.88
C VAL A 120 2.29 0.49 -18.01
N ASP A 121 1.66 -0.32 -18.84
CA ASP A 121 0.75 0.18 -19.87
C ASP A 121 -0.51 0.74 -19.20
N PHE A 122 -0.90 1.95 -19.62
CA PHE A 122 -2.10 2.57 -19.07
C PHE A 122 -2.87 3.36 -20.14
N LYS A 123 -4.16 3.53 -19.89
CA LYS A 123 -5.04 4.36 -20.70
C LYS A 123 -5.88 5.24 -19.79
N GLN A 124 -5.86 6.55 -20.06
CA GLN A 124 -6.71 7.54 -19.38
C GLN A 124 -7.74 8.08 -20.37
N ASP A 125 -9.02 7.93 -20.04
CA ASP A 125 -10.14 8.44 -20.83
C ASP A 125 -11.28 8.90 -19.89
N GLN A 126 -12.46 9.20 -20.49
CA GLN A 126 -13.64 9.65 -19.74
C GLN A 126 -14.18 8.63 -18.73
N ASN A 127 -13.78 7.36 -18.81
CA ASN A 127 -14.18 6.30 -17.88
C ASN A 127 -13.21 6.15 -16.71
N GLY A 128 -12.06 6.83 -16.74
CA GLY A 128 -11.04 6.77 -15.71
C GLY A 128 -9.65 6.40 -16.22
N ILE A 129 -8.85 5.78 -15.35
CA ILE A 129 -7.49 5.34 -15.67
C ILE A 129 -7.45 3.82 -15.52
N ARG A 130 -7.24 3.13 -16.64
CA ARG A 130 -6.96 1.68 -16.65
C ARG A 130 -5.46 1.47 -16.65
N CYS A 131 -4.99 0.61 -15.75
CA CYS A 131 -3.60 0.16 -15.69
C CYS A 131 -3.57 -1.35 -15.96
N ASP A 132 -2.76 -1.77 -16.93
CA ASP A 132 -2.60 -3.17 -17.30
C ASP A 132 -1.31 -3.73 -16.69
N VAL A 133 -1.46 -4.52 -15.63
CA VAL A 133 -0.34 -5.19 -14.94
C VAL A 133 -0.53 -6.69 -15.08
N PRO A 134 0.34 -7.39 -15.84
CA PRO A 134 0.29 -8.84 -15.98
C PRO A 134 0.36 -9.57 -14.64
N GLY A 135 -0.31 -10.72 -14.52
CA GLY A 135 -0.42 -11.44 -13.25
C GLY A 135 0.93 -11.82 -12.63
N GLU A 136 1.91 -12.15 -13.47
CA GLU A 136 3.28 -12.46 -13.05
C GLU A 136 4.03 -11.25 -12.45
N MET A 137 3.57 -10.03 -12.71
CA MET A 137 4.12 -8.79 -12.16
C MET A 137 3.35 -8.29 -10.93
N GLN A 138 2.23 -8.95 -10.59
CA GLN A 138 1.43 -8.59 -9.43
C GLN A 138 2.06 -9.14 -8.15
N ASN A 139 2.23 -8.27 -7.16
CA ASN A 139 2.74 -8.67 -5.86
C ASN A 139 1.57 -9.03 -4.94
N PRO A 140 1.53 -10.26 -4.35
CA PRO A 140 0.42 -10.70 -3.52
C PRO A 140 0.26 -9.93 -2.20
N LEU A 141 1.30 -9.22 -1.76
CA LEU A 141 1.19 -8.36 -0.57
C LEU A 141 0.60 -6.99 -0.93
N ASP A 142 1.15 -6.35 -1.98
CA ASP A 142 0.75 -5.04 -2.45
C ASP A 142 1.45 -4.75 -3.78
N THR A 143 0.69 -4.63 -4.85
CA THR A 143 1.22 -4.15 -6.14
C THR A 143 1.13 -2.63 -6.16
N ILE A 144 2.28 -1.95 -6.20
CA ILE A 144 2.33 -0.49 -6.16
C ILE A 144 2.60 0.06 -7.55
N ILE A 145 1.59 0.73 -8.11
CA ILE A 145 1.70 1.46 -9.38
C ILE A 145 1.97 2.94 -9.07
N VAL A 146 2.99 3.49 -9.68
CA VAL A 146 3.35 4.90 -9.56
C VAL A 146 2.84 5.64 -10.78
N LEU A 147 1.82 6.46 -10.60
CA LEU A 147 1.32 7.37 -11.62
C LEU A 147 1.97 8.74 -11.44
N THR A 148 2.60 9.26 -12.49
CA THR A 148 3.18 10.60 -12.48
C THR A 148 2.24 11.55 -13.21
N ARG A 149 1.82 12.62 -12.52
CA ARG A 149 1.02 13.68 -13.15
C ARG A 149 1.89 14.52 -14.08
N ALA A 150 1.36 14.87 -15.24
CA ALA A 150 1.97 15.87 -16.09
C ALA A 150 2.10 17.21 -15.34
N ASN A 151 3.22 17.86 -15.47
CA ASN A 151 3.39 19.20 -14.92
C ASN A 151 2.42 20.15 -15.63
N THR A 152 1.52 20.74 -14.86
CA THR A 152 0.72 21.88 -15.37
C THR A 152 1.63 23.12 -15.30
N ASN A 153 2.16 23.52 -16.46
CA ASN A 153 2.80 24.82 -16.60
C ASN A 153 1.78 25.94 -16.41
#